data_ea2177e8732a1ee5dc182da2826d7c3f
#
_entry.id   ea2177e8732a1ee5dc182da2826d7c3f
#
_cell.length_a   1.000
_cell.length_b   1.000
_cell.length_c   1.000
_cell.angle_alpha   90.00
_cell.angle_beta   90.00
_cell.angle_gamma   90.00
#
_symmetry.space_group_name_H-M   'P 1'
#
loop_
_entity.id
_entity.type
_entity.pdbx_description
1 polymer ?
#
loop_
_entity_poly.entity_id
_entity_poly.type
_entity_poly.pdbx_seq_one_letter_code
_entity_poly.pdbx_strand_id
1 'polypeptide(L)'
;GGIYYGLLCADIGADSLHQALESDNLSAKNLANYEKAWKKKLGREIKVGYWSRKFFELLSDRRMDSIFDIIKSNGIDEALLKSPDVSFDWHGKMVLKLIGHRALARTLEVIKLPFPSG
;
A
#
# COMPACT_ATOMS: atom_id res chain seq x y z
N GLY A 1 -4.72 1.78 -9.17
CA GLY A 1 -5.60 1.05 -8.37
C GLY A 1 -6.03 -0.30 -8.89
N GLY A 2 -7.32 -0.58 -8.85
CA GLY A 2 -7.87 -1.92 -9.12
C GLY A 2 -7.56 -2.50 -10.49
N ILE A 3 -7.55 -1.68 -11.53
CA ILE A 3 -7.24 -2.13 -12.91
C ILE A 3 -5.79 -2.63 -12.99
N TYR A 4 -4.84 -1.87 -12.46
CA TYR A 4 -3.43 -2.26 -12.45
C TYR A 4 -3.19 -3.56 -11.68
N TYR A 5 -3.77 -3.70 -10.49
CA TYR A 5 -3.66 -4.93 -9.70
C TYR A 5 -4.35 -6.12 -10.38
N GLY A 6 -5.50 -5.88 -11.05
CA GLY A 6 -6.17 -6.90 -11.84
C GLY A 6 -5.31 -7.43 -12.98
N LEU A 7 -4.69 -6.55 -13.76
CA LEU A 7 -3.79 -6.93 -14.85
C LEU A 7 -2.55 -7.67 -14.33
N LEU A 8 -1.94 -7.19 -13.24
CA LEU A 8 -0.80 -7.85 -12.63
C LEU A 8 -1.14 -9.25 -12.11
N CYS A 9 -2.33 -9.43 -11.51
CA CYS A 9 -2.79 -10.74 -11.07
C CYS A 9 -3.10 -11.66 -12.25
N ALA A 10 -3.62 -11.12 -13.36
CA ALA A 10 -3.88 -11.89 -14.58
C ALA A 10 -2.56 -12.39 -15.21
N ASP A 11 -1.53 -11.56 -15.25
CA ASP A 11 -0.19 -11.91 -15.72
C ASP A 11 0.41 -13.04 -14.86
N ILE A 12 0.41 -12.89 -13.53
CA ILE A 12 0.86 -13.94 -12.60
C ILE A 12 0.04 -15.23 -12.77
N GLY A 13 -1.27 -15.10 -13.03
CA GLY A 13 -2.17 -16.24 -13.27
C GLY A 13 -1.82 -16.98 -14.56
N ALA A 14 -1.58 -16.25 -15.64
CA ALA A 14 -1.18 -16.81 -16.92
C ALA A 14 0.14 -17.58 -16.80
N ASP A 15 1.16 -17.00 -16.17
CA ASP A 15 2.43 -17.68 -15.93
C ASP A 15 2.28 -18.95 -15.09
N SER A 16 1.47 -18.90 -14.02
CA SER A 16 1.25 -20.04 -13.13
C SER A 16 0.52 -21.19 -13.85
N LEU A 17 -0.47 -20.85 -14.68
CA LEU A 17 -1.21 -21.83 -15.48
C LEU A 17 -0.35 -22.43 -16.58
N HIS A 18 0.44 -21.62 -17.26
CA HIS A 18 1.36 -22.06 -18.29
C HIS A 18 2.35 -23.10 -17.73
N GLN A 19 3.00 -22.80 -16.62
CA GLN A 19 3.90 -23.73 -15.93
C GLN A 19 3.21 -25.03 -15.48
N ALA A 20 1.96 -24.93 -15.00
CA ALA A 20 1.20 -26.09 -14.59
C ALA A 20 0.84 -27.00 -15.77
N LEU A 21 0.51 -26.41 -16.93
CA LEU A 21 0.23 -27.16 -18.17
C LEU A 21 1.48 -27.80 -18.76
N GLU A 22 2.61 -27.06 -18.81
CA GLU A 22 3.88 -27.60 -19.30
C GLU A 22 4.38 -28.78 -18.46
N SER A 23 4.15 -28.74 -17.14
CA SER A 23 4.54 -29.81 -16.22
C SER A 23 3.50 -30.94 -16.09
N ASP A 24 2.39 -30.84 -16.83
CA ASP A 24 1.24 -31.74 -16.71
C ASP A 24 0.76 -31.95 -15.25
N ASN A 25 0.84 -30.87 -14.45
CA ASN A 25 0.49 -30.90 -13.04
C ASN A 25 -0.55 -29.85 -12.67
N LEU A 26 -1.81 -30.20 -12.88
CA LEU A 26 -2.96 -29.36 -12.55
C LEU A 26 -3.52 -29.63 -11.15
N SER A 27 -2.76 -30.24 -10.25
CA SER A 27 -3.18 -30.46 -8.87
C SER A 27 -3.47 -29.14 -8.15
N ALA A 28 -4.45 -29.14 -7.24
CA ALA A 28 -4.78 -27.96 -6.42
C ALA A 28 -3.57 -27.42 -5.67
N LYS A 29 -2.66 -28.30 -5.23
CA LYS A 29 -1.42 -27.91 -4.57
C LYS A 29 -0.50 -27.11 -5.49
N ASN A 30 -0.39 -27.49 -6.78
CA ASN A 30 0.42 -26.77 -7.76
C ASN A 30 -0.23 -25.46 -8.15
N LEU A 31 -1.52 -25.45 -8.41
CA LEU A 31 -2.29 -24.26 -8.75
C LEU A 31 -2.30 -23.23 -7.61
N ALA A 32 -2.18 -23.64 -6.34
CA ALA A 32 -2.01 -22.74 -5.19
C ALA A 32 -0.73 -21.90 -5.25
N ASN A 33 0.22 -22.19 -6.15
CA ASN A 33 1.39 -21.34 -6.37
C ASN A 33 1.03 -19.95 -6.90
N TYR A 34 -0.07 -19.82 -7.65
CA TYR A 34 -0.63 -18.53 -8.03
C TYR A 34 -0.91 -17.64 -6.80
N GLU A 35 -1.57 -18.21 -5.79
CA GLU A 35 -1.87 -17.48 -4.56
C GLU A 35 -0.62 -16.99 -3.85
N LYS A 36 0.41 -17.84 -3.76
CA LYS A 36 1.70 -17.46 -3.16
C LYS A 36 2.39 -16.35 -3.95
N ALA A 37 2.34 -16.44 -5.28
CA ALA A 37 2.99 -15.47 -6.17
C ALA A 37 2.37 -14.07 -6.05
N TRP A 38 1.05 -13.94 -6.16
CA TRP A 38 0.42 -12.64 -6.03
C TRP A 38 0.51 -12.10 -4.60
N LYS A 39 0.39 -12.94 -3.55
CA LYS A 39 0.59 -12.51 -2.16
C LYS A 39 2.00 -12.00 -1.91
N LYS A 40 3.02 -12.64 -2.49
CA LYS A 40 4.40 -12.17 -2.42
C LYS A 40 4.57 -10.81 -3.10
N LYS A 41 3.90 -10.58 -4.23
CA LYS A 41 4.01 -9.35 -5.01
C LYS A 41 3.22 -8.19 -4.40
N LEU A 42 1.95 -8.43 -4.04
CA LEU A 42 0.99 -7.40 -3.65
C LEU A 42 0.63 -7.39 -2.16
N GLY A 43 0.91 -8.47 -1.42
CA GLY A 43 0.42 -8.63 -0.06
C GLY A 43 0.82 -7.49 0.88
N ARG A 44 2.03 -6.94 0.71
CA ARG A 44 2.50 -5.78 1.49
C ARG A 44 1.71 -4.52 1.13
N GLU A 45 1.50 -4.25 -0.15
CA GLU A 45 0.78 -3.07 -0.62
C GLU A 45 -0.68 -3.10 -0.16
N ILE A 46 -1.33 -4.25 -0.27
CA ILE A 46 -2.71 -4.44 0.19
C ILE A 46 -2.82 -4.20 1.70
N LYS A 47 -1.88 -4.72 2.50
CA LYS A 47 -1.85 -4.48 3.94
C LYS A 47 -1.65 -3.01 4.28
N VAL A 48 -0.71 -2.34 3.62
CA VAL A 48 -0.47 -0.90 3.82
C VAL A 48 -1.72 -0.09 3.47
N GLY A 49 -2.33 -0.37 2.30
CA GLY A 49 -3.57 0.30 1.89
C GLY A 49 -4.72 0.08 2.88
N TYR A 50 -4.90 -1.15 3.36
CA TYR A 50 -5.92 -1.48 4.36
C TYR A 50 -5.72 -0.70 5.67
N TRP A 51 -4.50 -0.72 6.23
CA TRP A 51 -4.22 -0.03 7.49
C TRP A 51 -4.25 1.48 7.34
N SER A 52 -3.79 2.03 6.21
CA SER A 52 -3.92 3.46 5.91
C SER A 52 -5.37 3.89 5.89
N ARG A 53 -6.24 3.12 5.22
CA ARG A 53 -7.67 3.40 5.20
C ARG A 53 -8.27 3.36 6.60
N LYS A 54 -7.97 2.31 7.39
CA LYS A 54 -8.43 2.21 8.79
C LYS A 54 -7.98 3.38 9.63
N PHE A 55 -6.75 3.85 9.44
CA PHE A 55 -6.24 5.03 10.09
C PHE A 55 -7.06 6.28 9.72
N PHE A 56 -7.32 6.51 8.43
CA PHE A 56 -8.10 7.66 7.97
C PHE A 56 -9.56 7.61 8.46
N GLU A 57 -10.16 6.43 8.55
CA GLU A 57 -11.51 6.24 9.10
C GLU A 57 -11.63 6.67 10.58
N LEU A 58 -10.53 6.68 11.33
CA LEU A 58 -10.49 7.10 12.74
C LEU A 58 -10.29 8.62 12.92
N LEU A 59 -9.97 9.34 11.84
CA LEU A 59 -9.74 10.77 11.89
C LEU A 59 -11.06 11.54 11.74
N SER A 60 -11.25 12.57 12.59
CA SER A 60 -12.27 13.57 12.33
C SER A 60 -11.83 14.50 11.21
N ASP A 61 -12.79 15.18 10.55
CA ASP A 61 -12.53 16.15 9.47
C ASP A 61 -11.49 17.20 9.92
N ARG A 62 -11.64 17.73 11.13
CA ARG A 62 -10.70 18.71 11.69
C ARG A 62 -9.26 18.18 11.81
N ARG A 63 -9.09 16.90 12.14
CA ARG A 63 -7.77 16.27 12.18
C ARG A 63 -7.22 16.03 10.78
N MET A 64 -8.10 15.68 9.86
CA MET A 64 -7.74 15.53 8.45
C MET A 64 -7.23 16.86 7.89
N ASP A 65 -7.96 17.96 8.09
CA ASP A 65 -7.57 19.31 7.68
C ASP A 65 -6.19 19.68 8.26
N SER A 66 -5.98 19.42 9.56
CA SER A 66 -4.68 19.67 10.20
C SER A 66 -3.51 18.89 9.57
N ILE A 67 -3.75 17.66 9.13
CA ILE A 67 -2.73 16.86 8.41
C ILE A 67 -2.42 17.49 7.05
N PHE A 68 -3.44 17.93 6.31
CA PHE A 68 -3.23 18.60 5.02
C PHE A 68 -2.51 19.94 5.18
N ASP A 69 -2.85 20.74 6.19
CA ASP A 69 -2.16 21.99 6.50
C ASP A 69 -0.67 21.77 6.78
N ILE A 70 -0.33 20.70 7.52
CA ILE A 70 1.06 20.34 7.79
C ILE A 70 1.78 19.88 6.54
N ILE A 71 1.15 19.05 5.72
CA ILE A 71 1.71 18.59 4.45
C ILE A 71 2.04 19.80 3.57
N LYS A 72 1.12 20.73 3.45
CA LYS A 72 1.25 21.92 2.62
C LYS A 72 2.26 22.93 3.18
N SER A 73 2.18 23.25 4.47
CA SER A 73 3.06 24.22 5.11
C SER A 73 4.53 23.79 5.18
N ASN A 74 4.81 22.50 5.11
CA ASN A 74 6.18 21.96 5.09
C ASN A 74 6.65 21.55 3.68
N GLY A 75 5.89 21.85 2.62
CA GLY A 75 6.27 21.54 1.24
C GLY A 75 6.39 20.03 0.97
N ILE A 76 5.72 19.20 1.78
CA ILE A 76 5.77 17.73 1.65
C ILE A 76 5.07 17.29 0.37
N ASP A 77 3.98 17.95 -0.01
CA ASP A 77 3.25 17.75 -1.25
C ASP A 77 4.14 17.96 -2.48
N GLU A 78 4.87 19.07 -2.53
CA GLU A 78 5.82 19.33 -3.63
C GLU A 78 6.97 18.31 -3.66
N ALA A 79 7.51 17.94 -2.50
CA ALA A 79 8.56 16.95 -2.40
C ALA A 79 8.08 15.55 -2.86
N LEU A 80 6.82 15.20 -2.57
CA LEU A 80 6.23 13.96 -3.04
C LEU A 80 6.01 13.98 -4.56
N LEU A 81 5.47 15.07 -5.12
CA LEU A 81 5.23 15.20 -6.55
C LEU A 81 6.52 15.13 -7.38
N LYS A 82 7.63 15.63 -6.84
CA LYS A 82 8.96 15.56 -7.48
C LYS A 82 9.67 14.21 -7.27
N SER A 83 9.12 13.34 -6.44
CA SER A 83 9.75 12.06 -6.12
C SER A 83 9.44 10.99 -7.15
N PRO A 84 10.46 10.33 -7.75
CA PRO A 84 10.25 9.24 -8.71
C PRO A 84 9.62 7.99 -8.08
N ASP A 85 9.61 7.91 -6.76
CA ASP A 85 9.06 6.76 -6.02
C ASP A 85 7.55 6.88 -5.75
N VAL A 86 6.92 8.03 -6.07
CA VAL A 86 5.48 8.21 -5.87
C VAL A 86 4.73 7.61 -7.05
N SER A 87 3.88 6.65 -6.75
CA SER A 87 3.02 5.98 -7.71
C SER A 87 1.62 5.85 -7.15
N PHE A 88 0.60 6.04 -7.99
CA PHE A 88 -0.80 5.83 -7.61
C PHE A 88 -1.14 4.35 -7.38
N ASP A 89 -0.31 3.44 -7.85
CA ASP A 89 -0.52 2.00 -7.73
C ASP A 89 0.28 1.38 -6.58
N TRP A 90 1.38 2.02 -6.16
CA TRP A 90 2.27 1.53 -5.10
C TRP A 90 2.33 2.53 -3.93
N HIS A 91 1.43 2.38 -2.97
CA HIS A 91 1.23 3.33 -1.88
C HIS A 91 2.20 3.14 -0.72
N GLY A 92 2.77 1.94 -0.57
CA GLY A 92 3.62 1.60 0.57
C GLY A 92 4.81 2.54 0.76
N LYS A 93 5.52 2.86 -0.32
CA LYS A 93 6.65 3.79 -0.28
C LYS A 93 6.21 5.22 0.05
N MET A 94 5.07 5.67 -0.51
CA MET A 94 4.53 6.99 -0.24
C MET A 94 4.14 7.14 1.23
N VAL A 95 3.42 6.17 1.78
CA VAL A 95 3.01 6.17 3.19
C VAL A 95 4.22 6.16 4.12
N LEU A 96 5.25 5.36 3.83
CA LEU A 96 6.48 5.33 4.60
C LEU A 96 7.25 6.65 4.56
N LYS A 97 7.29 7.32 3.40
CA LYS A 97 7.90 8.67 3.28
C LYS A 97 7.13 9.71 4.09
N LEU A 98 5.80 9.68 4.02
CA LEU A 98 4.95 10.58 4.81
C LEU A 98 5.17 10.38 6.31
N ILE A 99 5.10 9.14 6.80
CA ILE A 99 5.30 8.82 8.22
C ILE A 99 6.74 9.13 8.67
N GLY A 100 7.72 8.91 7.81
CA GLY A 100 9.12 9.22 8.08
C GLY A 100 9.46 10.72 8.09
N HIS A 101 8.55 11.58 7.65
CA HIS A 101 8.78 13.02 7.69
C HIS A 101 8.63 13.55 9.12
N ARG A 102 9.70 14.18 9.66
CA ARG A 102 9.77 14.61 11.07
C ARG A 102 8.60 15.50 11.51
N ALA A 103 8.11 16.37 10.64
CA ALA A 103 6.97 17.24 10.93
C ALA A 103 5.68 16.42 11.13
N LEU A 104 5.42 15.45 10.25
CA LEU A 104 4.25 14.59 10.33
C LEU A 104 4.33 13.63 11.52
N ALA A 105 5.50 13.06 11.80
CA ALA A 105 5.72 12.17 12.94
C ALA A 105 5.41 12.88 14.27
N ARG A 106 5.92 14.11 14.47
CA ARG A 106 5.60 14.92 15.66
C ARG A 106 4.12 15.22 15.81
N THR A 107 3.41 15.42 14.72
CA THR A 107 1.96 15.70 14.75
C THR A 107 1.15 14.46 15.08
N LEU A 108 1.55 13.30 14.57
CA LEU A 108 0.92 12.03 14.91
C LEU A 108 1.09 11.69 16.40
N GLU A 109 2.25 12.03 17.01
CA GLU A 109 2.47 11.91 18.44
C GLU A 109 1.55 12.83 19.28
N VAL A 110 1.35 14.08 18.83
CA VAL A 110 0.46 15.06 19.51
C VAL A 110 -1.00 14.65 19.43
N ILE A 111 -1.42 14.01 18.35
CA ILE A 111 -2.79 13.54 18.14
C ILE A 111 -3.13 12.35 19.05
N LYS A 112 -2.16 11.75 19.76
CA LYS A 112 -2.35 10.61 20.68
C LYS A 112 -3.26 9.53 20.05
N LEU A 113 -2.90 9.06 18.88
CA LEU A 113 -3.64 7.95 18.27
C LEU A 113 -3.34 6.68 19.07
N PRO A 114 -4.38 5.93 19.49
CA PRO A 114 -4.14 4.62 20.06
C PRO A 114 -3.64 3.70 18.94
N PHE A 115 -2.32 3.51 18.87
CA PHE A 115 -1.80 2.40 18.10
C PHE A 115 -2.25 1.13 18.82
N PRO A 116 -2.92 0.20 18.13
CA PRO A 116 -3.15 -1.11 18.71
C PRO A 116 -1.77 -1.73 18.97
N SER A 117 -1.44 -1.90 20.24
CA SER A 117 -0.33 -2.75 20.66
C SER A 117 -0.62 -4.16 20.13
N GLY A 118 0.11 -4.54 19.05
CA GLY A 118 0.02 -5.83 18.38
C GLY A 118 0.62 -6.95 19.19
#